data_2e3313e615c2b52c32abacefcb714ff4
#
_entry.id   2e3313e615c2b52c32abacefcb714ff4
#
_cell.length_a   1.000
_cell.length_b   1.000
_cell.length_c   1.000
_cell.angle_alpha   90.00
_cell.angle_beta   90.00
_cell.angle_gamma   90.00
#
_symmetry.space_group_name_H-M   'P 1'
#
loop_
_entity.id
_entity.type
_entity.pdbx_description
1 polymer ?
#
loop_
_entity_poly.entity_id
_entity_poly.type
_entity_poly.pdbx_seq_one_letter_code
_entity_poly.pdbx_strand_id
1 'polypeptide(L)'
;MIPLYKPYMPDELPSLEEILHSGALAYGKWGRSFEDALQKYLHCLQVPVTVNSFTAAIHVMLAALGVKRGDEIIASPQSCLASTMPLLSYGAKVVWADVDPKRGTLCPESVEGKISPATKAI
;
A
#
# COMPACT_ATOMS: atom_id res chain seq x y z
N MET A 1 6.86 -7.55 28.51
CA MET A 1 6.74 -8.17 27.17
C MET A 1 6.45 -7.07 26.16
N ILE A 2 7.20 -6.95 25.07
CA ILE A 2 6.93 -5.99 24.00
C ILE A 2 5.88 -6.62 23.09
N PRO A 3 4.70 -6.00 22.90
CA PRO A 3 3.67 -6.57 22.02
C PRO A 3 4.12 -6.48 20.55
N LEU A 4 3.79 -7.50 19.78
CA LEU A 4 4.06 -7.53 18.33
C LEU A 4 3.31 -6.41 17.59
N TYR A 5 2.14 -6.07 18.08
CA TYR A 5 1.28 -5.02 17.54
C TYR A 5 0.61 -4.25 18.66
N LYS A 6 0.79 -2.94 18.67
CA LYS A 6 0.10 -2.02 19.59
C LYS A 6 -0.13 -0.70 18.87
N PRO A 7 -1.31 -0.48 18.28
CA PRO A 7 -1.63 0.79 17.64
C PRO A 7 -1.70 1.89 18.70
N TYR A 8 -1.26 3.07 18.31
CA TYR A 8 -1.52 4.28 19.09
C TYR A 8 -3.00 4.62 19.01
N MET A 9 -3.61 4.85 20.17
CA MET A 9 -4.97 5.38 20.28
C MET A 9 -4.90 6.65 21.14
N PRO A 10 -5.35 7.79 20.62
CA PRO A 10 -5.46 9.01 21.43
C PRO A 10 -6.56 8.83 22.49
N ASP A 11 -6.37 9.48 23.64
CA ASP A 11 -7.35 9.42 24.74
C ASP A 11 -8.65 10.15 24.39
N GLU A 12 -8.58 11.14 23.47
CA GLU A 12 -9.72 11.93 23.02
C GLU A 12 -9.89 11.80 21.50
N LEU A 13 -11.13 11.60 21.07
CA LEU A 13 -11.53 11.50 19.67
C LEU A 13 -12.71 12.46 19.39
N PRO A 14 -12.47 13.79 19.43
CA PRO A 14 -13.54 14.79 19.48
C PRO A 14 -14.50 14.74 18.29
N SER A 15 -14.05 14.28 17.13
CA SER A 15 -14.89 14.18 15.95
C SER A 15 -15.62 12.84 15.80
N LEU A 16 -15.31 11.85 16.63
CA LEU A 16 -15.85 10.50 16.47
C LEU A 16 -17.36 10.45 16.69
N GLU A 17 -17.86 11.13 17.72
CA GLU A 17 -19.29 11.18 18.04
C GLU A 17 -20.08 11.84 16.89
N GLU A 18 -19.59 12.98 16.37
CA GLU A 18 -20.21 13.63 15.21
C GLU A 18 -20.25 12.70 13.99
N ILE A 19 -19.15 11.98 13.71
CA ILE A 19 -19.07 11.02 12.60
C ILE A 19 -20.10 9.91 12.77
N LEU A 20 -20.13 9.27 13.94
CA LEU A 20 -21.02 8.13 14.22
C LEU A 20 -22.51 8.51 14.14
N HIS A 21 -22.86 9.72 14.60
CA HIS A 21 -24.24 10.20 14.57
C HIS A 21 -24.65 10.88 13.25
N SER A 22 -23.70 11.12 12.34
CA SER A 22 -23.99 11.76 11.04
C SER A 22 -24.78 10.87 10.08
N GLY A 23 -24.80 9.56 10.29
CA GLY A 23 -25.30 8.58 9.34
C GLY A 23 -24.41 8.38 8.10
N ALA A 24 -23.36 9.20 7.92
CA ALA A 24 -22.42 9.14 6.79
C ALA A 24 -21.12 8.42 7.19
N LEU A 25 -21.21 7.09 7.38
CA LEU A 25 -20.10 6.26 7.83
C LEU A 25 -19.18 5.75 6.70
N ALA A 26 -19.57 6.01 5.44
CA ALA A 26 -18.74 5.73 4.27
C ALA A 26 -17.84 6.92 3.94
N TYR A 27 -17.11 6.82 2.81
CA TYR A 27 -16.29 7.93 2.33
C TYR A 27 -17.13 9.21 2.15
N GLY A 28 -16.63 10.32 2.66
CA GLY A 28 -17.35 11.61 2.64
C GLY A 28 -16.46 12.77 3.06
N LYS A 29 -17.05 13.78 3.75
CA LYS A 29 -16.33 15.00 4.12
C LYS A 29 -15.10 14.71 4.99
N TRP A 30 -15.19 13.73 5.90
CA TRP A 30 -14.09 13.38 6.81
C TRP A 30 -12.94 12.68 6.09
N GLY A 31 -13.26 11.79 5.13
CA GLY A 31 -12.26 11.17 4.27
C GLY A 31 -11.50 12.22 3.44
N ARG A 32 -12.22 13.14 2.81
CA ARG A 32 -11.61 14.27 2.07
C ARG A 32 -10.74 15.15 2.97
N SER A 33 -11.24 15.53 4.15
CA SER A 33 -10.45 16.33 5.10
C SER A 33 -9.16 15.63 5.52
N PHE A 34 -9.20 14.32 5.70
CA PHE A 34 -8.00 13.51 5.99
C PHE A 34 -7.04 13.48 4.80
N GLU A 35 -7.54 13.25 3.59
CA GLU A 35 -6.73 13.24 2.36
C GLU A 35 -6.05 14.59 2.12
N ASP A 36 -6.76 15.71 2.32
CA ASP A 36 -6.21 17.06 2.22
C ASP A 36 -5.14 17.34 3.28
N ALA A 37 -5.36 16.87 4.51
CA ALA A 37 -4.37 16.99 5.58
C ALA A 37 -3.13 16.14 5.29
N LEU A 38 -3.32 14.93 4.79
CA LEU A 38 -2.24 14.01 4.43
C LEU A 38 -1.42 14.54 3.25
N GLN A 39 -2.08 15.13 2.23
CA GLN A 39 -1.41 15.78 1.12
C GLN A 39 -0.46 16.87 1.60
N LYS A 40 -0.93 17.73 2.51
CA LYS A 40 -0.12 18.81 3.10
C LYS A 40 1.05 18.28 3.91
N TYR A 41 0.77 17.28 4.75
CA TYR A 41 1.78 16.68 5.64
C TYR A 41 2.91 15.99 4.87
N LEU A 42 2.57 15.25 3.81
CA LEU A 42 3.52 14.51 2.98
C LEU A 42 4.09 15.35 1.81
N HIS A 43 3.64 16.60 1.65
CA HIS A 43 4.01 17.46 0.51
C HIS A 43 3.74 16.80 -0.85
N CYS A 44 2.65 16.03 -0.98
CA CYS A 44 2.30 15.36 -2.21
C CYS A 44 1.77 16.37 -3.26
N LEU A 45 2.17 16.17 -4.53
CA LEU A 45 1.65 17.00 -5.65
C LEU A 45 0.16 16.77 -5.89
N GLN A 46 -0.31 15.55 -5.69
CA GLN A 46 -1.70 15.14 -5.87
C GLN A 46 -2.31 14.73 -4.53
N VAL A 47 -3.62 14.87 -4.41
CA VAL A 47 -4.35 14.40 -3.22
C VAL A 47 -4.27 12.88 -3.17
N PRO A 48 -3.78 12.29 -2.06
CA PRO A 48 -3.78 10.84 -1.89
C PRO A 48 -5.20 10.29 -1.81
N VAL A 49 -5.38 9.07 -2.28
CA VAL A 49 -6.65 8.35 -2.22
C VAL A 49 -6.64 7.38 -1.04
N THR A 50 -7.60 7.49 -0.15
CA THR A 50 -7.77 6.57 0.97
C THR A 50 -8.58 5.35 0.57
N VAL A 51 -8.16 4.21 1.09
CA VAL A 51 -8.82 2.92 0.91
C VAL A 51 -8.95 2.20 2.25
N ASN A 52 -9.77 1.18 2.33
CA ASN A 52 -10.06 0.47 3.58
C ASN A 52 -8.97 -0.52 4.03
N SER A 53 -7.98 -0.79 3.19
CA SER A 53 -6.90 -1.72 3.52
C SER A 53 -5.69 -1.54 2.60
N PHE A 54 -4.51 -1.99 3.06
CA PHE A 54 -3.32 -2.06 2.23
C PHE A 54 -3.53 -2.93 0.98
N THR A 55 -4.19 -4.07 1.11
CA THR A 55 -4.54 -4.96 0.00
C THR A 55 -5.38 -4.23 -1.07
N ALA A 56 -6.37 -3.44 -0.64
CA ALA A 56 -7.18 -2.63 -1.56
C ALA A 56 -6.31 -1.56 -2.26
N ALA A 57 -5.36 -0.94 -1.55
CA ALA A 57 -4.43 0.01 -2.14
C ALA A 57 -3.60 -0.63 -3.27
N ILE A 58 -3.08 -1.84 -3.06
CA ILE A 58 -2.34 -2.57 -4.10
C ILE A 58 -3.23 -2.82 -5.33
N HIS A 59 -4.48 -3.25 -5.16
CA HIS A 59 -5.39 -3.46 -6.28
C HIS A 59 -5.64 -2.17 -7.08
N VAL A 60 -5.86 -1.05 -6.39
CA VAL A 60 -6.04 0.27 -7.04
C VAL A 60 -4.79 0.68 -7.80
N MET A 61 -3.59 0.49 -7.20
CA MET A 61 -2.32 0.80 -7.88
C MET A 61 -2.09 -0.05 -9.12
N LEU A 62 -2.35 -1.36 -9.05
CA LEU A 62 -2.21 -2.27 -10.21
C LEU A 62 -3.13 -1.85 -11.35
N ALA A 63 -4.37 -1.47 -11.03
CA ALA A 63 -5.32 -0.97 -12.02
C ALA A 63 -4.84 0.35 -12.65
N ALA A 64 -4.37 1.31 -11.83
CA ALA A 64 -3.88 2.60 -12.29
C ALA A 64 -2.63 2.47 -13.18
N LEU A 65 -1.74 1.51 -12.88
CA LEU A 65 -0.57 1.19 -13.69
C LEU A 65 -0.92 0.44 -14.98
N GLY A 66 -2.17 0.00 -15.13
CA GLY A 66 -2.61 -0.79 -16.28
C GLY A 66 -1.93 -2.15 -16.36
N VAL A 67 -1.66 -2.76 -15.20
CA VAL A 67 -1.07 -4.11 -15.13
C VAL A 67 -2.01 -5.12 -15.77
N LYS A 68 -1.47 -6.02 -16.58
CA LYS A 68 -2.21 -7.06 -17.27
C LYS A 68 -1.70 -8.45 -16.86
N ARG A 69 -2.50 -9.44 -17.16
CA ARG A 69 -2.10 -10.84 -16.97
C ARG A 69 -0.79 -11.12 -17.72
N GLY A 70 0.20 -11.64 -17.00
CA GLY A 70 1.51 -11.98 -17.54
C GLY A 70 2.57 -10.88 -17.41
N ASP A 71 2.18 -9.63 -17.06
CA ASP A 71 3.16 -8.60 -16.70
C ASP A 71 3.97 -9.05 -15.49
N GLU A 72 5.25 -8.73 -15.47
CA GLU A 72 6.14 -9.07 -14.36
C GLU A 72 6.17 -7.95 -13.31
N ILE A 73 6.10 -8.36 -12.05
CA ILE A 73 6.28 -7.46 -10.90
C ILE A 73 7.38 -8.06 -10.02
N ILE A 74 8.44 -7.29 -9.82
CA ILE A 74 9.53 -7.69 -8.93
C ILE A 74 9.11 -7.41 -7.49
N ALA A 75 9.28 -8.41 -6.62
CA ALA A 75 8.86 -8.30 -5.23
C ALA A 75 9.85 -8.97 -4.29
N SER A 76 9.81 -8.57 -3.01
CA SER A 76 10.58 -9.18 -1.94
C SER A 76 9.89 -10.45 -1.42
N PRO A 77 10.61 -11.58 -1.27
CA PRO A 77 10.09 -12.74 -0.57
C PRO A 77 9.93 -12.48 0.94
N GLN A 78 10.65 -11.51 1.49
CA GLN A 78 10.52 -11.06 2.87
C GLN A 78 9.47 -9.95 2.96
N SER A 79 8.22 -10.29 2.75
CA SER A 79 7.10 -9.35 2.79
C SER A 79 5.86 -10.02 3.37
N CYS A 80 4.94 -9.21 3.89
CA CYS A 80 3.63 -9.69 4.27
C CYS A 80 2.88 -10.23 3.05
N LEU A 81 2.16 -11.34 3.23
CA LEU A 81 1.34 -11.94 2.18
C LEU A 81 0.33 -10.96 1.56
N ALA A 82 -0.17 -10.00 2.36
CA ALA A 82 -1.06 -8.94 1.90
C ALA A 82 -0.46 -8.05 0.79
N SER A 83 0.89 -8.00 0.66
CA SER A 83 1.58 -7.25 -0.37
C SER A 83 1.67 -8.02 -1.70
N THR A 84 1.75 -9.34 -1.66
CA THR A 84 2.03 -10.18 -2.84
C THR A 84 0.82 -10.93 -3.38
N MET A 85 -0.14 -11.29 -2.52
CA MET A 85 -1.38 -11.94 -2.96
C MET A 85 -2.18 -11.14 -4.00
N PRO A 86 -2.33 -9.80 -3.87
CA PRO A 86 -3.00 -9.02 -4.90
C PRO A 86 -2.35 -9.13 -6.28
N LEU A 87 -1.02 -9.24 -6.34
CA LEU A 87 -0.28 -9.39 -7.60
C LEU A 87 -0.71 -10.66 -8.34
N LEU A 88 -0.78 -11.78 -7.59
CA LEU A 88 -1.20 -13.07 -8.14
C LEU A 88 -2.67 -13.07 -8.56
N SER A 89 -3.56 -12.50 -7.75
CA SER A 89 -4.99 -12.42 -8.09
C SER A 89 -5.26 -11.51 -9.30
N TYR A 90 -4.38 -10.55 -9.56
CA TYR A 90 -4.41 -9.72 -10.76
C TYR A 90 -3.90 -10.45 -12.01
N GLY A 91 -3.27 -11.61 -11.83
CA GLY A 91 -2.68 -12.42 -12.87
C GLY A 91 -1.27 -11.99 -13.29
N ALA A 92 -0.63 -11.13 -12.52
CA ALA A 92 0.76 -10.77 -12.71
C ALA A 92 1.69 -11.95 -12.35
N LYS A 93 2.84 -12.01 -13.00
CA LYS A 93 3.93 -12.92 -12.68
C LYS A 93 4.84 -12.27 -11.65
N VAL A 94 4.90 -12.82 -10.45
CA VAL A 94 5.79 -12.33 -9.41
C VAL A 94 7.21 -12.83 -9.67
N VAL A 95 8.16 -11.93 -9.77
CA VAL A 95 9.59 -12.19 -9.89
C VAL A 95 10.27 -11.85 -8.57
N TRP A 96 10.78 -12.84 -7.87
CA TRP A 96 11.38 -12.66 -6.56
C TRP A 96 12.80 -12.12 -6.68
N ALA A 97 13.09 -10.99 -6.05
CA ALA A 97 14.44 -10.46 -5.88
C ALA A 97 14.93 -10.68 -4.45
N ASP A 98 16.25 -10.91 -4.31
CA ASP A 98 16.85 -11.20 -3.02
C ASP A 98 16.80 -10.01 -2.06
N VAL A 99 17.00 -10.30 -0.80
CA VAL A 99 17.03 -9.33 0.29
C VAL A 99 18.46 -9.10 0.74
N ASP A 100 18.84 -7.85 0.94
CA ASP A 100 20.10 -7.49 1.61
C ASP A 100 20.04 -8.00 3.07
N PRO A 101 20.90 -8.94 3.47
CA PRO A 101 20.84 -9.55 4.80
C PRO A 101 21.16 -8.57 5.94
N LYS A 102 21.80 -7.44 5.65
CA LYS A 102 22.11 -6.42 6.65
C LYS A 102 20.98 -5.44 6.87
N ARG A 103 20.22 -5.15 5.83
CA ARG A 103 19.15 -4.14 5.85
C ARG A 103 17.76 -4.74 5.94
N GLY A 104 17.57 -5.98 5.50
CA GLY A 104 16.26 -6.62 5.41
C GLY A 104 15.35 -6.04 4.31
N THR A 105 15.91 -5.29 3.37
CA THR A 105 15.19 -4.70 2.23
C THR A 105 15.63 -5.35 0.93
N LEU A 106 14.93 -5.10 -0.18
CA LEU A 106 15.33 -5.57 -1.50
C LEU A 106 16.78 -5.20 -1.80
N CYS A 107 17.54 -6.16 -2.35
CA CYS A 107 18.91 -5.97 -2.84
C CYS A 107 18.84 -5.31 -4.22
N PRO A 108 19.36 -4.08 -4.42
CA PRO A 108 19.30 -3.39 -5.70
C PRO A 108 19.91 -4.18 -6.86
N GLU A 109 21.04 -4.83 -6.62
CA GLU A 109 21.74 -5.62 -7.63
C GLU A 109 20.90 -6.85 -8.07
N SER A 110 20.18 -7.47 -7.13
CA SER A 110 19.26 -8.56 -7.45
C SER A 110 18.04 -8.05 -8.23
N VAL A 111 17.53 -6.87 -7.90
CA VAL A 111 16.44 -6.23 -8.64
C VAL A 111 16.87 -5.93 -10.07
N GLU A 112 18.01 -5.24 -10.24
CA GLU A 112 18.56 -4.89 -11.55
C GLU A 112 18.72 -6.10 -12.46
N GLY A 113 19.28 -7.20 -11.92
CA GLY A 113 19.47 -8.44 -12.67
C GLY A 113 18.17 -9.17 -13.06
N LYS A 114 17.02 -8.73 -12.55
CA LYS A 114 15.70 -9.34 -12.83
C LYS A 114 14.77 -8.46 -13.66
N ILE A 115 15.19 -7.22 -13.97
CA ILE A 115 14.43 -6.35 -14.86
C ILE A 115 14.42 -6.93 -16.28
N SER A 116 13.23 -7.03 -16.85
CA SER A 116 13.00 -7.50 -18.22
C SER A 116 12.07 -6.53 -18.95
N PRO A 117 11.89 -6.65 -20.27
CA PRO A 117 10.89 -5.90 -21.03
C PRO A 117 9.44 -6.11 -20.53
N ALA A 118 9.17 -7.20 -19.82
CA ALA A 118 7.87 -7.49 -19.21
C ALA A 118 7.70 -6.90 -17.80
N THR A 119 8.77 -6.37 -17.20
CA THR A 119 8.71 -5.77 -15.87
C THR A 119 7.87 -4.50 -15.90
N LYS A 120 6.80 -4.49 -15.14
CA LYS A 120 5.84 -3.39 -15.05
C LYS A 120 6.01 -2.55 -13.80
N ALA A 121 6.42 -3.19 -12.69
CA ALA A 121 6.63 -2.54 -11.41
C ALA A 121 7.63 -3.32 -10.52
N ILE A 122 8.07 -2.66 -9.46
CA ILE A 122 8.93 -3.21 -8.40
C ILE A 122 8.29 -2.89 -7.07
#